data_b7eefeb4627a000c352a017907494dce
#
_entry.id   b7eefeb4627a000c352a017907494dce
#
_cell.length_a   1.000
_cell.length_b   1.000
_cell.length_c   1.000
_cell.angle_alpha   90.00
_cell.angle_beta   90.00
_cell.angle_gamma   90.00
#
_symmetry.space_group_name_H-M   'P 1'
#
loop_
_entity.id
_entity.type
_entity.pdbx_description
1 polymer ?
#
loop_
_entity_poly.entity_id
_entity_poly.type
_entity_poly.pdbx_seq_one_letter_code
_entity_poly.pdbx_strand_id
1 'polypeptide(L)'
;FAVRNANGTGPYQLVSREQDVKTVLKAFDGYWGKGKYPLGITELVYLTIKSDATRVAALLSGEVDFVQDTPVQDIQRLEAAPGMRVAVGPENRAIFFGMNIGSPELASSDVKGKNPFADKRVRNALVAAIDREAIKRAVMRGQAVPAGMIAPPFVNGYDKALDTPPKADPEAAKKLLAEAGYPNGFSVTLNCPNDRYINDEAICQASVSMFAKIGINVKLSAGPKGPHFNLIQKEPPETDFFLLGWGVPTYDSHYIFSFLHQTRGGKDGTWNATRYSNKDLDAKIVSLTSETDLAKRNATIADIWKTVQSDAIYIPIHNQTLAFAMKADLDIITHPDNQVFMKMFGGKK
;
A
#
# COMPACT_ATOMS: atom_id res chain seq x y z
N PHE A 1 -26.41 -6.05 11.75
CA PHE A 1 -27.19 -7.21 11.28
C PHE A 1 -26.36 -8.12 10.38
N ALA A 2 -25.86 -7.64 9.26
CA ALA A 2 -25.16 -8.42 8.23
C ALA A 2 -23.94 -9.22 8.76
N VAL A 3 -23.23 -8.71 9.73
CA VAL A 3 -22.01 -9.34 10.30
C VAL A 3 -22.30 -10.65 11.04
N ARG A 4 -23.55 -10.84 11.48
CA ARG A 4 -24.01 -12.04 12.23
C ARG A 4 -25.01 -12.86 11.43
N ASN A 5 -25.57 -12.31 10.37
CA ASN A 5 -26.62 -12.92 9.56
C ASN A 5 -26.17 -12.95 8.10
N ALA A 6 -24.98 -13.52 7.86
CA ALA A 6 -24.47 -13.65 6.50
C ALA A 6 -25.40 -14.53 5.67
N ASN A 7 -25.86 -14.00 4.53
CA ASN A 7 -26.67 -14.72 3.56
C ASN A 7 -26.13 -14.41 2.17
N GLY A 8 -25.43 -15.36 1.61
CA GLY A 8 -24.75 -15.24 0.32
C GLY A 8 -24.91 -16.49 -0.53
N THR A 9 -24.35 -16.46 -1.73
CA THR A 9 -24.38 -17.58 -2.68
C THR A 9 -23.09 -18.42 -2.65
N GLY A 10 -22.22 -18.17 -1.68
CA GLY A 10 -20.91 -18.83 -1.55
C GLY A 10 -21.00 -20.28 -1.05
N PRO A 11 -19.87 -21.01 -1.10
CA PRO A 11 -19.79 -22.41 -0.73
C PRO A 11 -19.77 -22.69 0.77
N TYR A 12 -19.66 -21.66 1.62
CA TYR A 12 -19.61 -21.80 3.06
C TYR A 12 -20.71 -21.00 3.75
N GLN A 13 -21.19 -21.51 4.86
CA GLN A 13 -22.14 -20.86 5.76
C GLN A 13 -21.44 -20.41 7.04
N LEU A 14 -21.82 -19.24 7.55
CA LEU A 14 -21.37 -18.76 8.85
C LEU A 14 -22.02 -19.57 9.96
N VAL A 15 -21.20 -20.20 10.79
CA VAL A 15 -21.66 -20.94 12.00
C VAL A 15 -21.64 -20.03 13.22
N SER A 16 -20.51 -19.33 13.44
CA SER A 16 -20.38 -18.41 14.56
C SER A 16 -19.35 -17.32 14.26
N ARG A 17 -19.51 -16.16 14.87
CA ARG A 17 -18.55 -15.08 14.85
C ARG A 17 -18.47 -14.39 16.20
N GLU A 18 -17.29 -14.42 16.77
CA GLU A 18 -16.87 -13.58 17.86
C GLU A 18 -15.89 -12.53 17.30
N GLN A 19 -16.29 -11.25 17.40
CA GLN A 19 -15.54 -10.17 16.77
C GLN A 19 -14.12 -10.09 17.33
N ASP A 20 -13.13 -9.92 16.45
CA ASP A 20 -11.70 -9.82 16.75
C ASP A 20 -11.10 -11.06 17.48
N VAL A 21 -11.84 -12.16 17.57
CA VAL A 21 -11.40 -13.41 18.16
C VAL A 21 -11.45 -14.55 17.16
N LYS A 22 -12.68 -14.96 16.74
CA LYS A 22 -12.86 -16.19 15.97
C LYS A 22 -14.08 -16.10 15.05
N THR A 23 -13.93 -16.62 13.82
CA THR A 23 -15.04 -16.85 12.90
C THR A 23 -15.01 -18.30 12.42
N VAL A 24 -16.12 -19.00 12.51
CA VAL A 24 -16.26 -20.39 12.09
C VAL A 24 -17.22 -20.46 10.89
N LEU A 25 -16.78 -21.13 9.83
CA LEU A 25 -17.53 -21.37 8.62
C LEU A 25 -17.57 -22.87 8.33
N LYS A 26 -18.71 -23.39 7.85
CA LYS A 26 -18.84 -24.76 7.36
C LYS A 26 -19.25 -24.81 5.90
N ALA A 27 -18.79 -25.82 5.19
CA ALA A 27 -19.22 -26.11 3.82
C ALA A 27 -20.75 -26.23 3.76
N PHE A 28 -21.33 -25.63 2.72
CA PHE A 28 -22.78 -25.70 2.47
C PHE A 28 -23.10 -26.83 1.50
N ASP A 29 -23.77 -27.84 1.96
CA ASP A 29 -24.13 -29.02 1.16
C ASP A 29 -25.00 -28.69 -0.06
N GLY A 30 -25.85 -27.68 0.06
CA GLY A 30 -26.67 -27.15 -1.03
C GLY A 30 -25.97 -26.18 -2.00
N TYR A 31 -24.64 -26.07 -1.94
CA TYR A 31 -23.90 -25.13 -2.81
C TYR A 31 -24.11 -25.47 -4.28
N TRP A 32 -24.61 -24.51 -5.07
CA TRP A 32 -24.94 -24.68 -6.49
C TRP A 32 -23.73 -25.05 -7.37
N GLY A 33 -22.52 -24.67 -6.95
CA GLY A 33 -21.28 -24.93 -7.68
C GLY A 33 -20.54 -26.21 -7.29
N LYS A 34 -21.11 -27.06 -6.41
CA LYS A 34 -20.47 -28.26 -5.83
C LYS A 34 -19.88 -29.21 -6.89
N GLY A 35 -20.56 -29.40 -8.01
CA GLY A 35 -20.09 -30.27 -9.11
C GLY A 35 -18.95 -29.68 -9.91
N LYS A 36 -18.86 -28.33 -10.00
CA LYS A 36 -17.84 -27.62 -10.75
C LYS A 36 -16.65 -27.23 -9.88
N TYR A 37 -16.88 -26.96 -8.61
CA TYR A 37 -15.88 -26.50 -7.64
C TYR A 37 -15.98 -27.34 -6.37
N PRO A 38 -15.45 -28.57 -6.39
CA PRO A 38 -15.46 -29.43 -5.19
C PRO A 38 -14.63 -28.78 -4.09
N LEU A 39 -15.18 -28.74 -2.88
CA LEU A 39 -14.50 -28.18 -1.72
C LEU A 39 -13.59 -29.24 -1.10
N GLY A 40 -12.30 -28.94 -0.99
CA GLY A 40 -11.31 -29.79 -0.30
C GLY A 40 -11.38 -29.65 1.22
N ILE A 41 -11.92 -28.54 1.72
CA ILE A 41 -12.01 -28.21 3.14
C ILE A 41 -13.46 -28.00 3.51
N THR A 42 -13.92 -28.68 4.57
CA THR A 42 -15.33 -28.65 4.99
C THR A 42 -15.60 -27.71 6.16
N GLU A 43 -14.58 -27.36 6.93
CA GLU A 43 -14.67 -26.39 8.02
C GLU A 43 -13.49 -25.43 7.98
N LEU A 44 -13.77 -24.14 8.16
CA LEU A 44 -12.78 -23.07 8.22
C LEU A 44 -12.92 -22.32 9.54
N VAL A 45 -11.82 -22.18 10.24
CA VAL A 45 -11.74 -21.44 11.50
C VAL A 45 -10.76 -20.30 11.33
N TYR A 46 -11.27 -19.08 11.30
CA TYR A 46 -10.45 -17.87 11.31
C TYR A 46 -10.16 -17.44 12.75
N LEU A 47 -8.89 -17.35 13.10
CA LEU A 47 -8.42 -16.80 14.37
C LEU A 47 -7.76 -15.45 14.13
N THR A 48 -8.11 -14.44 14.92
CA THR A 48 -7.47 -13.13 14.90
C THR A 48 -6.29 -13.12 15.86
N ILE A 49 -5.07 -13.32 15.35
CA ILE A 49 -3.83 -13.29 16.13
C ILE A 49 -3.02 -12.06 15.70
N LYS A 50 -3.03 -10.99 16.52
CA LYS A 50 -2.41 -9.70 16.17
C LYS A 50 -0.88 -9.75 16.15
N SER A 51 -0.26 -10.50 17.06
CA SER A 51 1.20 -10.62 17.15
C SER A 51 1.76 -11.51 16.04
N ASP A 52 2.67 -10.99 15.24
CA ASP A 52 3.39 -11.71 14.18
C ASP A 52 4.09 -12.95 14.72
N ALA A 53 4.84 -12.79 15.81
CA ALA A 53 5.58 -13.91 16.43
C ALA A 53 4.63 -15.01 16.92
N THR A 54 3.46 -14.64 17.48
CA THR A 54 2.46 -15.61 17.94
C THR A 54 1.83 -16.34 16.75
N ARG A 55 1.53 -15.64 15.63
CA ARG A 55 0.99 -16.29 14.42
C ARG A 55 1.96 -17.32 13.84
N VAL A 56 3.24 -16.96 13.75
CA VAL A 56 4.29 -17.87 13.26
C VAL A 56 4.45 -19.07 14.19
N ALA A 57 4.45 -18.85 15.52
CA ALA A 57 4.52 -19.94 16.50
C ALA A 57 3.32 -20.89 16.40
N ALA A 58 2.09 -20.37 16.24
CA ALA A 58 0.87 -21.14 16.07
C ALA A 58 0.90 -22.03 14.82
N LEU A 59 1.48 -21.54 13.70
CA LEU A 59 1.67 -22.37 12.51
C LEU A 59 2.70 -23.50 12.76
N LEU A 60 3.84 -23.17 13.36
CA LEU A 60 4.91 -24.14 13.61
C LEU A 60 4.50 -25.22 14.63
N SER A 61 3.65 -24.88 15.61
CA SER A 61 3.10 -25.83 16.57
C SER A 61 1.97 -26.69 16.00
N GLY A 62 1.40 -26.30 14.84
CA GLY A 62 0.25 -26.95 14.25
C GLY A 62 -1.10 -26.53 14.83
N GLU A 63 -1.15 -25.48 15.65
CA GLU A 63 -2.39 -24.86 16.15
C GLU A 63 -3.22 -24.26 15.01
N VAL A 64 -2.52 -23.68 14.00
CA VAL A 64 -3.13 -23.23 12.76
C VAL A 64 -2.48 -23.90 11.55
N ASP A 65 -3.21 -24.00 10.44
CA ASP A 65 -2.75 -24.65 9.22
C ASP A 65 -2.24 -23.65 8.18
N PHE A 66 -2.63 -22.39 8.32
CA PHE A 66 -2.38 -21.30 7.37
C PHE A 66 -2.21 -19.97 8.09
N VAL A 67 -1.27 -19.16 7.63
CA VAL A 67 -1.05 -17.78 8.09
C VAL A 67 -1.08 -16.85 6.88
N GLN A 68 -2.02 -15.93 6.87
CA GLN A 68 -2.08 -14.80 5.95
C GLN A 68 -1.14 -13.69 6.44
N ASP A 69 -0.56 -12.91 5.52
CA ASP A 69 0.38 -11.83 5.83
C ASP A 69 1.56 -12.31 6.69
N THR A 70 2.25 -13.32 6.16
CA THR A 70 3.45 -13.86 6.80
C THR A 70 4.52 -12.77 6.94
N PRO A 71 5.09 -12.56 8.15
CA PRO A 71 6.16 -11.59 8.35
C PRO A 71 7.35 -11.90 7.47
N VAL A 72 7.88 -10.92 6.74
CA VAL A 72 8.94 -11.13 5.76
C VAL A 72 10.24 -11.65 6.38
N GLN A 73 10.49 -11.35 7.65
CA GLN A 73 11.63 -11.84 8.42
C GLN A 73 11.57 -13.33 8.73
N ASP A 74 10.38 -13.95 8.71
CA ASP A 74 10.17 -15.36 9.04
C ASP A 74 10.04 -16.27 7.80
N ILE A 75 9.98 -15.71 6.59
CA ILE A 75 9.76 -16.48 5.35
C ILE A 75 10.82 -17.58 5.21
N GLN A 76 12.09 -17.25 5.26
CA GLN A 76 13.18 -18.24 5.12
C GLN A 76 13.13 -19.35 6.19
N ARG A 77 12.80 -18.96 7.42
CA ARG A 77 12.65 -19.93 8.53
C ARG A 77 11.50 -20.88 8.29
N LEU A 78 10.37 -20.37 7.77
CA LEU A 78 9.18 -21.18 7.49
C LEU A 78 9.39 -22.07 6.28
N GLU A 79 10.08 -21.59 5.21
CA GLU A 79 10.42 -22.41 4.05
C GLU A 79 11.38 -23.57 4.40
N ALA A 80 12.26 -23.35 5.39
CA ALA A 80 13.18 -24.37 5.87
C ALA A 80 12.55 -25.34 6.89
N ALA A 81 11.38 -25.03 7.42
CA ALA A 81 10.72 -25.86 8.45
C ALA A 81 10.08 -27.11 7.80
N PRO A 82 10.31 -28.33 8.34
CA PRO A 82 9.71 -29.54 7.83
C PRO A 82 8.18 -29.45 7.81
N GLY A 83 7.56 -29.84 6.71
CA GLY A 83 6.10 -29.88 6.55
C GLY A 83 5.46 -28.50 6.35
N MET A 84 6.25 -27.45 6.12
CA MET A 84 5.78 -26.08 5.83
C MET A 84 6.11 -25.67 4.41
N ARG A 85 5.38 -24.68 3.90
CA ARG A 85 5.70 -23.96 2.66
C ARG A 85 5.24 -22.51 2.75
N VAL A 86 5.86 -21.65 1.95
CA VAL A 86 5.43 -20.25 1.77
C VAL A 86 5.11 -20.01 0.31
N ALA A 87 3.93 -19.43 0.05
CA ALA A 87 3.55 -18.95 -1.27
C ALA A 87 3.75 -17.44 -1.31
N VAL A 88 4.55 -16.95 -2.25
CA VAL A 88 4.81 -15.52 -2.46
C VAL A 88 4.19 -15.09 -3.78
N GLY A 89 3.55 -13.94 -3.80
CA GLY A 89 2.95 -13.36 -4.99
C GLY A 89 2.88 -11.83 -4.94
N PRO A 90 2.58 -11.17 -6.05
CA PRO A 90 2.40 -9.72 -6.08
C PRO A 90 1.12 -9.32 -5.34
N GLU A 91 1.14 -8.18 -4.64
CA GLU A 91 -0.06 -7.53 -4.12
C GLU A 91 -0.47 -6.36 -5.02
N ASN A 92 -1.76 -6.14 -5.14
CA ASN A 92 -2.34 -4.96 -5.75
C ASN A 92 -2.23 -3.76 -4.77
N ARG A 93 -0.99 -3.39 -4.47
CA ARG A 93 -0.69 -2.31 -3.52
C ARG A 93 0.66 -1.68 -3.77
N ALA A 94 0.64 -0.37 -4.00
CA ALA A 94 1.84 0.46 -3.99
C ALA A 94 1.97 1.16 -2.63
N ILE A 95 3.18 1.22 -2.07
CA ILE A 95 3.55 1.95 -0.86
C ILE A 95 4.30 3.20 -1.25
N PHE A 96 3.94 4.35 -0.67
CA PHE A 96 4.49 5.64 -1.02
C PHE A 96 4.37 6.66 0.11
N PHE A 97 5.13 7.73 0.03
CA PHE A 97 4.92 8.91 0.87
C PHE A 97 4.13 9.98 0.11
N GLY A 98 3.25 10.70 0.84
CA GLY A 98 2.54 11.88 0.37
C GLY A 98 2.98 13.13 1.14
N MET A 99 3.01 14.25 0.45
CA MET A 99 3.45 15.56 0.96
C MET A 99 2.28 16.55 0.86
N ASN A 100 2.03 17.32 1.90
CA ASN A 100 1.05 18.41 1.85
C ASN A 100 1.56 19.55 0.98
N ILE A 101 1.17 19.55 -0.29
CA ILE A 101 1.63 20.49 -1.33
C ILE A 101 0.78 21.77 -1.33
N GLY A 102 -0.51 21.64 -1.03
CA GLY A 102 -1.48 22.70 -1.27
C GLY A 102 -1.69 23.68 -0.09
N SER A 103 -1.23 23.36 1.10
CA SER A 103 -1.31 24.30 2.23
C SER A 103 -0.32 25.46 2.05
N PRO A 104 -0.65 26.68 2.48
CA PRO A 104 0.26 27.81 2.36
C PRO A 104 1.50 27.69 3.26
N GLU A 105 1.38 26.94 4.36
CA GLU A 105 2.45 26.67 5.33
C GLU A 105 2.27 25.25 5.88
N LEU A 106 3.35 24.60 6.28
CA LEU A 106 3.31 23.29 6.95
C LEU A 106 3.22 23.48 8.46
N ALA A 107 2.24 22.82 9.08
CA ALA A 107 1.97 22.96 10.51
C ALA A 107 3.13 22.43 11.37
N SER A 108 3.80 21.37 10.94
CA SER A 108 4.87 20.69 11.68
C SER A 108 6.29 21.12 11.27
N SER A 109 6.43 22.06 10.32
CA SER A 109 7.75 22.54 9.86
C SER A 109 8.25 23.70 10.70
N ASP A 110 9.58 23.85 10.79
CA ASP A 110 10.28 25.00 11.30
C ASP A 110 10.33 26.17 10.31
N VAL A 111 10.03 25.93 9.04
CA VAL A 111 9.88 26.96 8.00
C VAL A 111 8.55 27.67 8.17
N LYS A 112 8.58 29.00 8.42
CA LYS A 112 7.39 29.82 8.64
C LYS A 112 7.06 30.70 7.44
N GLY A 113 5.75 30.94 7.23
CA GLY A 113 5.24 31.83 6.19
C GLY A 113 5.30 31.24 4.77
N LYS A 114 5.74 29.98 4.59
CA LYS A 114 5.76 29.28 3.29
C LYS A 114 5.77 27.77 3.47
N ASN A 115 5.38 27.07 2.41
CA ASN A 115 5.37 25.61 2.34
C ASN A 115 6.54 25.10 1.49
N PRO A 116 7.57 24.47 2.07
CA PRO A 116 8.67 23.88 1.29
C PRO A 116 8.19 22.85 0.25
N PHE A 117 7.15 22.06 0.56
CA PHE A 117 6.63 21.04 -0.35
C PHE A 117 5.88 21.63 -1.58
N ALA A 118 5.52 22.91 -1.56
CA ALA A 118 4.97 23.57 -2.75
C ALA A 118 5.99 23.67 -3.88
N ASP A 119 7.29 23.74 -3.55
CA ASP A 119 8.36 23.76 -4.54
C ASP A 119 8.67 22.37 -5.08
N LYS A 120 8.53 22.18 -6.39
CA LYS A 120 8.81 20.91 -7.07
C LYS A 120 10.24 20.43 -6.90
N ARG A 121 11.22 21.36 -6.77
CA ARG A 121 12.63 21.01 -6.54
C ARG A 121 12.82 20.31 -5.19
N VAL A 122 12.10 20.77 -4.15
CA VAL A 122 12.09 20.12 -2.83
C VAL A 122 11.49 18.70 -2.93
N ARG A 123 10.37 18.54 -3.64
CA ARG A 123 9.75 17.21 -3.80
C ARG A 123 10.68 16.25 -4.56
N ASN A 124 11.32 16.71 -5.63
CA ASN A 124 12.31 15.91 -6.37
C ASN A 124 13.55 15.57 -5.53
N ALA A 125 13.98 16.46 -4.63
CA ALA A 125 15.06 16.16 -3.70
C ALA A 125 14.69 15.00 -2.76
N LEU A 126 13.46 14.99 -2.22
CA LEU A 126 12.97 13.89 -1.41
C LEU A 126 12.87 12.57 -2.21
N VAL A 127 12.41 12.62 -3.47
CA VAL A 127 12.39 11.45 -4.37
C VAL A 127 13.80 10.88 -4.58
N ALA A 128 14.79 11.76 -4.81
CA ALA A 128 16.19 11.37 -5.03
C ALA A 128 16.90 10.89 -3.76
N ALA A 129 16.41 11.26 -2.57
CA ALA A 129 17.01 10.83 -1.31
C ALA A 129 16.72 9.35 -0.97
N ILE A 130 15.64 8.77 -1.49
CA ILE A 130 15.19 7.42 -1.09
C ILE A 130 15.94 6.32 -1.84
N ASP A 131 16.71 5.52 -1.10
CA ASP A 131 17.30 4.26 -1.59
C ASP A 131 16.31 3.11 -1.44
N ARG A 132 15.52 2.89 -2.49
CA ARG A 132 14.48 1.85 -2.55
C ARG A 132 15.07 0.44 -2.50
N GLU A 133 16.26 0.26 -3.07
CA GLU A 133 16.96 -1.03 -3.04
C GLU A 133 17.48 -1.36 -1.63
N ALA A 134 17.92 -0.34 -0.86
CA ALA A 134 18.27 -0.54 0.54
C ALA A 134 17.06 -0.91 1.39
N ILE A 135 15.90 -0.26 1.16
CA ILE A 135 14.63 -0.62 1.82
C ILE A 135 14.26 -2.08 1.48
N LYS A 136 14.29 -2.45 0.19
CA LYS A 136 14.03 -3.83 -0.25
C LYS A 136 14.93 -4.84 0.47
N ARG A 137 16.25 -4.61 0.50
CA ARG A 137 17.20 -5.56 1.10
C ARG A 137 17.11 -5.62 2.62
N ALA A 138 17.17 -4.45 3.28
CA ALA A 138 17.35 -4.38 4.72
C ALA A 138 16.02 -4.47 5.50
N VAL A 139 14.97 -3.79 4.99
CA VAL A 139 13.67 -3.72 5.68
C VAL A 139 12.75 -4.84 5.21
N MET A 140 12.64 -5.04 3.88
CA MET A 140 11.68 -5.98 3.29
C MET A 140 12.25 -7.37 3.04
N ARG A 141 13.52 -7.63 3.39
CA ARG A 141 14.18 -8.94 3.22
C ARG A 141 14.06 -9.51 1.80
N GLY A 142 14.09 -8.63 0.79
CA GLY A 142 13.90 -8.98 -0.61
C GLY A 142 12.44 -9.03 -1.08
N GLN A 143 11.47 -9.01 -0.17
CA GLN A 143 10.03 -9.14 -0.44
C GLN A 143 9.38 -7.79 -0.77
N ALA A 144 9.88 -7.12 -1.79
CA ALA A 144 9.33 -5.89 -2.34
C ALA A 144 9.84 -5.66 -3.76
N VAL A 145 9.07 -4.98 -4.58
CA VAL A 145 9.49 -4.54 -5.92
C VAL A 145 9.60 -3.02 -5.89
N PRO A 146 10.83 -2.44 -5.90
CA PRO A 146 11.01 -0.98 -5.96
C PRO A 146 10.18 -0.35 -7.07
N ALA A 147 9.49 0.74 -6.78
CA ALA A 147 8.54 1.36 -7.67
C ALA A 147 8.86 2.84 -7.95
N GLY A 148 8.64 3.26 -9.19
CA GLY A 148 8.65 4.66 -9.63
C GLY A 148 7.23 5.22 -9.80
N MET A 149 6.22 4.38 -9.87
CA MET A 149 4.79 4.73 -9.96
C MET A 149 4.03 4.23 -8.72
N ILE A 150 2.84 4.79 -8.49
CA ILE A 150 1.91 4.27 -7.49
C ILE A 150 0.83 3.35 -8.11
N ALA A 151 1.17 2.70 -9.23
CA ALA A 151 0.35 1.70 -9.90
C ALA A 151 1.14 0.40 -10.05
N PRO A 152 0.64 -0.74 -9.52
CA PRO A 152 1.24 -2.05 -9.77
C PRO A 152 1.18 -2.46 -11.25
N PRO A 153 2.08 -3.36 -11.72
CA PRO A 153 2.23 -3.71 -13.14
C PRO A 153 0.99 -4.27 -13.85
N PHE A 154 0.02 -4.80 -13.12
CA PHE A 154 -1.21 -5.38 -13.70
C PHE A 154 -2.39 -4.39 -13.73
N VAL A 155 -2.17 -3.14 -13.33
CA VAL A 155 -3.18 -2.08 -13.41
C VAL A 155 -3.16 -1.45 -14.80
N ASN A 156 -4.32 -1.29 -15.43
CA ASN A 156 -4.43 -0.59 -16.72
C ASN A 156 -3.86 0.83 -16.61
N GLY A 157 -3.00 1.18 -17.55
CA GLY A 157 -2.25 2.43 -17.55
C GLY A 157 -0.89 2.37 -16.85
N TYR A 158 -0.47 1.19 -16.35
CA TYR A 158 0.91 1.01 -15.91
C TYR A 158 1.89 1.23 -17.08
N ASP A 159 2.94 1.97 -16.81
CA ASP A 159 4.03 2.22 -17.76
C ASP A 159 5.38 1.88 -17.10
N LYS A 160 6.03 0.83 -17.61
CA LYS A 160 7.33 0.37 -17.11
C LYS A 160 8.42 1.44 -17.17
N ALA A 161 8.37 2.35 -18.15
CA ALA A 161 9.36 3.41 -18.27
C ALA A 161 9.19 4.44 -17.15
N LEU A 162 7.94 4.77 -16.79
CA LEU A 162 7.62 5.65 -15.66
C LEU A 162 7.82 4.95 -14.31
N ASP A 163 7.69 3.62 -14.24
CA ASP A 163 7.88 2.84 -13.02
C ASP A 163 9.36 2.53 -12.72
N THR A 164 10.28 3.04 -13.52
CA THR A 164 11.71 2.90 -13.23
C THR A 164 12.12 3.95 -12.19
N PRO A 165 12.30 3.58 -10.90
CA PRO A 165 12.65 4.55 -9.87
C PRO A 165 14.07 5.07 -10.08
N PRO A 166 14.34 6.36 -9.84
CA PRO A 166 15.70 6.87 -9.89
C PRO A 166 16.56 6.18 -8.81
N LYS A 167 17.84 6.01 -9.10
CA LYS A 167 18.81 5.64 -8.07
C LYS A 167 18.89 6.76 -7.02
N ALA A 168 19.10 6.37 -5.77
CA ALA A 168 19.32 7.35 -4.73
C ALA A 168 20.59 8.19 -5.02
N ASP A 169 20.42 9.50 -4.96
CA ASP A 169 21.50 10.48 -5.16
C ASP A 169 21.36 11.62 -4.13
N PRO A 170 21.92 11.45 -2.92
CA PRO A 170 21.86 12.46 -1.88
C PRO A 170 22.54 13.77 -2.26
N GLU A 171 23.56 13.75 -3.12
CA GLU A 171 24.26 14.98 -3.53
C GLU A 171 23.41 15.79 -4.52
N ALA A 172 22.78 15.13 -5.49
CA ALA A 172 21.79 15.80 -6.35
C ALA A 172 20.60 16.34 -5.53
N ALA A 173 20.15 15.59 -4.51
CA ALA A 173 19.08 16.02 -3.62
C ALA A 173 19.45 17.30 -2.83
N LYS A 174 20.65 17.37 -2.25
CA LYS A 174 21.16 18.58 -1.56
C LYS A 174 21.22 19.78 -2.50
N LYS A 175 21.69 19.57 -3.74
CA LYS A 175 21.75 20.64 -4.75
C LYS A 175 20.35 21.18 -5.04
N LEU A 176 19.36 20.32 -5.25
CA LEU A 176 17.97 20.73 -5.47
C LEU A 176 17.40 21.50 -4.27
N LEU A 177 17.69 21.08 -3.03
CA LEU A 177 17.29 21.81 -1.83
C LEU A 177 17.94 23.19 -1.75
N ALA A 178 19.21 23.30 -2.05
CA ALA A 178 19.92 24.59 -2.06
C ALA A 178 19.35 25.54 -3.13
N GLU A 179 19.08 25.04 -4.34
CA GLU A 179 18.45 25.80 -5.44
C GLU A 179 17.01 26.24 -5.07
N ALA A 180 16.32 25.47 -4.25
CA ALA A 180 14.99 25.80 -3.73
C ALA A 180 15.04 26.81 -2.55
N GLY A 181 16.24 27.19 -2.07
CA GLY A 181 16.42 28.11 -0.95
C GLY A 181 16.50 27.43 0.42
N TYR A 182 16.77 26.12 0.45
CA TYR A 182 16.93 25.33 1.68
C TYR A 182 18.31 24.64 1.76
N PRO A 183 19.44 25.38 1.68
CA PRO A 183 20.78 24.75 1.68
C PRO A 183 21.11 23.97 2.95
N ASN A 184 20.46 24.30 4.06
CA ASN A 184 20.61 23.62 5.35
C ASN A 184 19.45 22.66 5.66
N GLY A 185 18.53 22.45 4.68
CA GLY A 185 17.31 21.66 4.89
C GLY A 185 16.27 22.37 5.76
N PHE A 186 15.41 21.57 6.37
CA PHE A 186 14.35 22.02 7.30
C PHE A 186 13.83 20.82 8.10
N SER A 187 13.01 21.11 9.12
CA SER A 187 12.35 20.07 9.95
C SER A 187 10.91 19.88 9.53
N VAL A 188 10.40 18.64 9.61
CA VAL A 188 9.00 18.27 9.35
C VAL A 188 8.63 16.98 10.07
N THR A 189 7.34 16.78 10.40
CA THR A 189 6.85 15.52 10.97
C THR A 189 6.38 14.57 9.86
N LEU A 190 6.85 13.31 9.91
CA LEU A 190 6.35 12.19 9.11
C LEU A 190 5.37 11.37 9.94
N ASN A 191 4.12 11.30 9.52
CA ASN A 191 3.10 10.44 10.11
C ASN A 191 3.12 9.06 9.43
N CYS A 192 3.18 7.99 10.23
CA CYS A 192 3.32 6.62 9.76
C CYS A 192 2.38 5.68 10.52
N PRO A 193 1.69 4.74 9.85
CA PRO A 193 1.03 3.66 10.57
C PRO A 193 2.09 2.66 11.07
N ASN A 194 1.71 1.80 12.03
CA ASN A 194 2.56 0.72 12.53
C ASN A 194 1.85 -0.64 12.62
N ASP A 195 0.64 -0.72 12.08
CA ASP A 195 -0.17 -1.94 12.09
C ASP A 195 -1.01 -2.10 10.79
N ARG A 196 -0.57 -1.47 9.69
CA ARG A 196 -1.35 -1.47 8.44
C ARG A 196 -0.67 -2.15 7.26
N TYR A 197 0.60 -1.89 7.03
CA TYR A 197 1.37 -2.43 5.92
C TYR A 197 2.55 -3.25 6.45
N ILE A 198 3.10 -4.12 5.60
CA ILE A 198 4.25 -4.94 5.99
C ILE A 198 5.42 -4.00 6.31
N ASN A 199 5.92 -4.06 7.54
CA ASN A 199 7.06 -3.29 8.05
C ASN A 199 6.93 -1.76 7.87
N ASP A 200 5.72 -1.20 7.92
CA ASP A 200 5.44 0.22 7.67
C ASP A 200 6.28 1.17 8.55
N GLU A 201 6.32 0.98 9.86
CA GLU A 201 7.16 1.80 10.74
C GLU A 201 8.65 1.67 10.41
N ALA A 202 9.13 0.47 10.10
CA ALA A 202 10.54 0.25 9.76
C ALA A 202 10.92 0.90 8.41
N ILE A 203 9.98 0.96 7.44
CA ILE A 203 10.15 1.71 6.19
C ILE A 203 10.29 3.21 6.51
N CYS A 204 9.43 3.74 7.38
CA CYS A 204 9.50 5.14 7.79
C CYS A 204 10.82 5.46 8.51
N GLN A 205 11.26 4.62 9.46
CA GLN A 205 12.53 4.79 10.20
C GLN A 205 13.74 4.80 9.26
N ALA A 206 13.78 3.86 8.30
CA ALA A 206 14.84 3.83 7.29
C ALA A 206 14.86 5.09 6.43
N SER A 207 13.67 5.57 6.04
CA SER A 207 13.51 6.79 5.22
C SER A 207 13.90 8.06 5.98
N VAL A 208 13.59 8.16 7.27
CA VAL A 208 14.07 9.26 8.14
C VAL A 208 15.59 9.38 8.09
N SER A 209 16.29 8.24 8.18
CA SER A 209 17.76 8.21 8.09
C SER A 209 18.29 8.66 6.71
N MET A 210 17.52 8.40 5.65
CA MET A 210 17.88 8.85 4.28
C MET A 210 17.64 10.35 4.11
N PHE A 211 16.53 10.87 4.62
CA PHE A 211 16.24 12.32 4.58
C PHE A 211 17.22 13.14 5.41
N ALA A 212 17.69 12.60 6.54
CA ALA A 212 18.71 13.26 7.35
C ALA A 212 20.03 13.49 6.57
N LYS A 213 20.40 12.59 5.65
CA LYS A 213 21.61 12.75 4.80
C LYS A 213 21.56 13.97 3.88
N ILE A 214 20.36 14.45 3.57
CA ILE A 214 20.15 15.63 2.73
C ILE A 214 19.77 16.89 3.52
N GLY A 215 19.86 16.84 4.85
CA GLY A 215 19.56 17.97 5.73
C GLY A 215 18.09 18.09 6.14
N ILE A 216 17.21 17.18 5.73
CA ILE A 216 15.80 17.19 6.18
C ILE A 216 15.71 16.46 7.52
N ASN A 217 15.38 17.21 8.57
CA ASN A 217 15.19 16.67 9.91
C ASN A 217 13.75 16.18 10.10
N VAL A 218 13.53 14.89 9.89
CA VAL A 218 12.20 14.28 9.97
C VAL A 218 11.93 13.75 11.38
N LYS A 219 10.92 14.30 12.06
CA LYS A 219 10.36 13.73 13.29
C LYS A 219 9.37 12.64 12.93
N LEU A 220 9.69 11.38 13.24
CA LEU A 220 8.75 10.27 13.04
C LEU A 220 7.65 10.28 14.10
N SER A 221 6.39 10.21 13.63
CA SER A 221 5.20 10.00 14.45
C SER A 221 4.49 8.74 13.98
N ALA A 222 4.82 7.58 14.56
CA ALA A 222 4.23 6.30 14.23
C ALA A 222 3.10 5.94 15.21
N GLY A 223 2.04 5.30 14.70
CA GLY A 223 0.89 4.90 15.51
C GLY A 223 -0.11 4.01 14.78
N PRO A 224 -1.20 3.59 15.46
CA PRO A 224 -2.19 2.70 14.89
C PRO A 224 -2.88 3.29 13.65
N LYS A 225 -3.25 2.43 12.69
CA LYS A 225 -3.88 2.80 11.41
C LYS A 225 -5.14 3.65 11.53
N GLY A 226 -5.98 3.42 12.54
CA GLY A 226 -7.23 4.17 12.70
C GLY A 226 -6.99 5.67 12.92
N PRO A 227 -6.25 6.09 13.96
CA PRO A 227 -5.82 7.48 14.14
C PRO A 227 -5.04 8.04 12.96
N HIS A 228 -4.13 7.24 12.34
CA HIS A 228 -3.35 7.65 11.19
C HIS A 228 -4.25 8.04 9.99
N PHE A 229 -5.22 7.22 9.64
CA PHE A 229 -6.14 7.54 8.54
C PHE A 229 -7.06 8.71 8.84
N ASN A 230 -7.51 8.86 10.09
CA ASN A 230 -8.28 10.03 10.51
C ASN A 230 -7.46 11.31 10.33
N LEU A 231 -6.17 11.28 10.70
CA LEU A 231 -5.26 12.41 10.54
C LEU A 231 -5.07 12.80 9.07
N ILE A 232 -4.85 11.82 8.19
CA ILE A 232 -4.67 12.05 6.75
C ILE A 232 -5.92 12.67 6.11
N GLN A 233 -7.11 12.26 6.55
CA GLN A 233 -8.37 12.70 5.95
C GLN A 233 -8.93 13.99 6.57
N LYS A 234 -8.32 14.50 7.63
CA LYS A 234 -8.83 15.66 8.36
C LYS A 234 -8.85 16.95 7.53
N GLU A 235 -9.86 17.76 7.75
CA GLU A 235 -10.03 19.11 7.20
C GLU A 235 -10.23 20.14 8.33
N PRO A 236 -9.40 21.17 8.44
CA PRO A 236 -8.16 21.42 7.65
C PRO A 236 -7.11 20.33 7.90
N PRO A 237 -6.09 20.19 7.01
CA PRO A 237 -5.09 19.14 7.14
C PRO A 237 -4.25 19.31 8.41
N GLU A 238 -4.03 18.19 9.11
CA GLU A 238 -3.16 18.12 10.30
C GLU A 238 -1.92 17.26 10.06
N THR A 239 -1.73 16.78 8.83
CA THR A 239 -0.53 16.05 8.42
C THR A 239 0.16 16.76 7.27
N ASP A 240 1.47 16.87 7.36
CA ASP A 240 2.30 17.49 6.32
C ASP A 240 3.02 16.47 5.45
N PHE A 241 3.41 15.33 6.05
CA PHE A 241 4.13 14.27 5.38
C PHE A 241 3.67 12.93 5.96
N PHE A 242 3.34 11.96 5.12
CA PHE A 242 2.72 10.71 5.56
C PHE A 242 3.05 9.52 4.69
N LEU A 243 3.05 8.31 5.29
CA LEU A 243 3.07 7.05 4.56
C LEU A 243 1.64 6.63 4.22
N LEU A 244 1.43 6.17 2.99
CA LEU A 244 0.18 5.56 2.55
C LEU A 244 0.48 4.38 1.62
N GLY A 245 -0.42 3.41 1.60
CA GLY A 245 -0.45 2.34 0.61
C GLY A 245 -1.80 2.34 -0.09
N TRP A 246 -1.80 2.13 -1.42
CA TRP A 246 -3.01 2.17 -2.23
C TRP A 246 -3.17 0.91 -3.07
N GLY A 247 -4.33 0.27 -2.92
CA GLY A 247 -4.77 -0.81 -3.77
C GLY A 247 -5.77 -0.32 -4.82
N VAL A 248 -5.84 -0.99 -5.96
CA VAL A 248 -6.65 -0.58 -7.11
C VAL A 248 -7.70 -1.64 -7.44
N PRO A 249 -8.84 -1.70 -6.72
CA PRO A 249 -9.83 -2.78 -6.87
C PRO A 249 -10.45 -2.87 -8.25
N THR A 250 -10.43 -1.79 -9.03
CA THR A 250 -10.90 -1.77 -10.42
C THR A 250 -9.85 -2.22 -11.42
N TYR A 251 -8.59 -2.41 -10.99
CA TYR A 251 -7.44 -2.66 -11.86
C TYR A 251 -7.26 -1.61 -12.98
N ASP A 252 -7.66 -0.37 -12.71
CA ASP A 252 -7.60 0.76 -13.66
C ASP A 252 -7.08 2.02 -12.99
N SER A 253 -6.16 2.74 -13.65
CA SER A 253 -5.52 3.96 -13.14
C SER A 253 -6.50 5.07 -12.80
N HIS A 254 -7.70 5.11 -13.43
CA HIS A 254 -8.72 6.09 -13.10
C HIS A 254 -9.08 6.05 -11.60
N TYR A 255 -9.10 4.87 -10.97
CA TYR A 255 -9.33 4.74 -9.53
C TYR A 255 -8.26 5.47 -8.70
N ILE A 256 -6.99 5.37 -9.10
CA ILE A 256 -5.90 6.09 -8.44
C ILE A 256 -6.08 7.60 -8.61
N PHE A 257 -6.37 8.03 -9.84
CA PHE A 257 -6.49 9.45 -10.15
C PHE A 257 -7.65 10.12 -9.43
N SER A 258 -8.84 9.51 -9.46
CA SER A 258 -10.04 10.08 -8.85
C SER A 258 -9.97 10.20 -7.34
N PHE A 259 -9.25 9.30 -6.66
CA PHE A 259 -9.11 9.34 -5.21
C PHE A 259 -7.90 10.12 -4.71
N LEU A 260 -6.74 10.01 -5.39
CA LEU A 260 -5.47 10.50 -4.89
C LEU A 260 -4.98 11.79 -5.58
N HIS A 261 -5.37 12.04 -6.84
CA HIS A 261 -4.81 13.15 -7.62
C HIS A 261 -5.83 14.25 -7.95
N GLN A 262 -7.11 13.89 -8.09
CA GLN A 262 -8.15 14.87 -8.35
C GLN A 262 -8.25 15.88 -7.21
N THR A 263 -8.47 17.15 -7.53
CA THR A 263 -8.65 18.20 -6.53
C THR A 263 -9.74 17.81 -5.55
N ARG A 264 -9.45 17.89 -4.25
CA ARG A 264 -10.37 17.51 -3.20
C ARG A 264 -11.57 18.44 -3.16
N GLY A 265 -12.78 17.87 -3.29
CA GLY A 265 -14.03 18.60 -3.20
C GLY A 265 -15.25 17.70 -3.40
N GLY A 266 -16.23 17.76 -2.51
CA GLY A 266 -17.43 16.93 -2.58
C GLY A 266 -17.11 15.43 -2.53
N LYS A 267 -17.32 14.73 -3.66
CA LYS A 267 -17.03 13.29 -3.80
C LYS A 267 -15.63 13.00 -4.35
N ASP A 268 -14.97 14.01 -4.88
CA ASP A 268 -13.72 13.88 -5.63
C ASP A 268 -12.51 14.04 -4.70
N GLY A 269 -11.41 13.41 -5.04
CA GLY A 269 -10.15 13.54 -4.33
C GLY A 269 -10.22 13.23 -2.85
N THR A 270 -11.12 12.33 -2.43
CA THR A 270 -11.40 12.08 -0.99
C THR A 270 -10.18 11.60 -0.21
N TRP A 271 -9.18 11.04 -0.90
CA TRP A 271 -7.90 10.61 -0.35
C TRP A 271 -6.72 11.48 -0.82
N ASN A 272 -6.97 12.56 -1.53
CA ASN A 272 -5.94 13.54 -1.89
C ASN A 272 -5.53 14.37 -0.66
N ALA A 273 -4.80 13.75 0.25
CA ALA A 273 -4.26 14.39 1.43
C ALA A 273 -3.07 15.33 1.13
N THR A 274 -2.53 15.27 -0.11
CA THR A 274 -1.49 16.19 -0.55
C THR A 274 -2.00 17.59 -0.82
N ARG A 275 -3.30 17.77 -0.96
CA ARG A 275 -3.96 19.04 -1.32
C ARG A 275 -3.49 19.60 -2.67
N TYR A 276 -2.87 18.76 -3.48
CA TYR A 276 -2.54 19.12 -4.86
C TYR A 276 -3.82 19.47 -5.63
N SER A 277 -3.77 20.50 -6.43
CA SER A 277 -4.90 20.95 -7.24
C SER A 277 -4.40 21.41 -8.61
N ASN A 278 -5.00 20.84 -9.65
CA ASN A 278 -4.72 21.20 -11.04
C ASN A 278 -5.99 20.99 -11.87
N LYS A 279 -6.63 22.10 -12.30
CA LYS A 279 -7.91 22.06 -13.01
C LYS A 279 -7.84 21.34 -14.36
N ASP A 280 -6.73 21.43 -15.08
CA ASP A 280 -6.57 20.74 -16.36
C ASP A 280 -6.44 19.22 -16.14
N LEU A 281 -5.74 18.83 -15.07
CA LEU A 281 -5.67 17.43 -14.64
C LEU A 281 -7.05 16.91 -14.23
N ASP A 282 -7.80 17.67 -13.43
CA ASP A 282 -9.15 17.32 -13.00
C ASP A 282 -10.08 17.07 -14.20
N ALA A 283 -10.03 17.95 -15.20
CA ALA A 283 -10.83 17.80 -16.42
C ALA A 283 -10.50 16.50 -17.18
N LYS A 284 -9.21 16.15 -17.28
CA LYS A 284 -8.77 14.87 -17.88
C LYS A 284 -9.26 13.68 -17.07
N ILE A 285 -9.15 13.71 -15.75
CA ILE A 285 -9.62 12.62 -14.88
C ILE A 285 -11.10 12.40 -15.03
N VAL A 286 -11.90 13.47 -15.03
CA VAL A 286 -13.36 13.40 -15.23
C VAL A 286 -13.70 12.83 -16.60
N SER A 287 -12.98 13.19 -17.66
CA SER A 287 -13.26 12.70 -19.03
C SER A 287 -13.13 11.17 -19.14
N LEU A 288 -12.30 10.53 -18.32
CA LEU A 288 -12.13 9.07 -18.30
C LEU A 288 -13.40 8.32 -17.90
N THR A 289 -14.34 8.97 -17.21
CA THR A 289 -15.60 8.32 -16.75
C THR A 289 -16.57 8.02 -17.89
N SER A 290 -16.49 8.75 -18.99
CA SER A 290 -17.41 8.64 -20.13
C SER A 290 -16.73 8.27 -21.45
N GLU A 291 -15.39 8.24 -21.51
CA GLU A 291 -14.67 7.85 -22.71
C GLU A 291 -14.74 6.33 -22.92
N THR A 292 -15.38 5.92 -24.01
CA THR A 292 -15.59 4.52 -24.40
C THR A 292 -14.58 4.01 -25.45
N ASP A 293 -13.90 4.92 -26.15
CA ASP A 293 -12.80 4.55 -27.04
C ASP A 293 -11.56 4.23 -26.19
N LEU A 294 -11.18 2.95 -26.17
CA LEU A 294 -10.07 2.46 -25.34
C LEU A 294 -8.73 3.10 -25.71
N ALA A 295 -8.50 3.40 -26.99
CA ALA A 295 -7.24 4.01 -27.40
C ALA A 295 -7.12 5.45 -26.90
N LYS A 296 -8.17 6.24 -27.03
CA LYS A 296 -8.23 7.61 -26.51
C LYS A 296 -8.15 7.62 -24.98
N ARG A 297 -8.90 6.73 -24.33
CA ARG A 297 -8.90 6.60 -22.89
C ARG A 297 -7.51 6.29 -22.35
N ASN A 298 -6.82 5.31 -22.93
CA ASN A 298 -5.46 4.94 -22.52
C ASN A 298 -4.43 6.04 -22.83
N ALA A 299 -4.58 6.78 -23.92
CA ALA A 299 -3.75 7.93 -24.21
C ALA A 299 -3.91 9.04 -23.13
N THR A 300 -5.14 9.30 -22.71
CA THR A 300 -5.44 10.25 -21.62
C THR A 300 -4.85 9.76 -20.29
N ILE A 301 -4.96 8.48 -19.96
CA ILE A 301 -4.33 7.88 -18.76
C ILE A 301 -2.82 8.08 -18.80
N ALA A 302 -2.17 7.81 -19.93
CA ALA A 302 -0.72 7.99 -20.09
C ALA A 302 -0.30 9.46 -19.91
N ASP A 303 -1.09 10.41 -20.42
CA ASP A 303 -0.83 11.83 -20.27
C ASP A 303 -1.00 12.31 -18.81
N ILE A 304 -2.02 11.81 -18.12
CA ILE A 304 -2.19 12.05 -16.68
C ILE A 304 -0.97 11.54 -15.91
N TRP A 305 -0.52 10.30 -16.16
CA TRP A 305 0.65 9.75 -15.50
C TRP A 305 1.91 10.58 -15.71
N LYS A 306 2.17 11.07 -16.93
CA LYS A 306 3.29 11.96 -17.21
C LYS A 306 3.22 13.25 -16.37
N THR A 307 2.02 13.82 -16.25
CA THR A 307 1.80 15.03 -15.47
C THR A 307 2.09 14.79 -13.98
N VAL A 308 1.47 13.78 -13.37
CA VAL A 308 1.61 13.53 -11.92
C VAL A 308 3.02 13.09 -11.53
N GLN A 309 3.71 12.35 -12.40
CA GLN A 309 5.11 11.99 -12.21
C GLN A 309 6.02 13.21 -12.33
N SER A 310 5.80 14.03 -13.38
CA SER A 310 6.54 15.28 -13.55
C SER A 310 6.41 16.17 -12.32
N ASP A 311 5.23 16.26 -11.71
CA ASP A 311 4.99 17.12 -10.55
C ASP A 311 5.47 16.52 -9.23
N ALA A 312 5.92 15.26 -9.22
CA ALA A 312 6.40 14.55 -8.03
C ALA A 312 5.42 14.67 -6.85
N ILE A 313 4.13 14.39 -7.09
CA ILE A 313 3.06 14.57 -6.09
C ILE A 313 3.23 13.58 -4.93
N TYR A 314 3.68 12.37 -5.23
CA TYR A 314 3.99 11.30 -4.28
C TYR A 314 5.44 10.83 -4.46
N ILE A 315 5.96 10.15 -3.43
CA ILE A 315 7.26 9.47 -3.47
C ILE A 315 6.98 7.97 -3.46
N PRO A 316 6.90 7.28 -4.61
CA PRO A 316 6.74 5.84 -4.66
C PRO A 316 7.92 5.13 -4.00
N ILE A 317 7.65 4.08 -3.22
CA ILE A 317 8.69 3.29 -2.54
C ILE A 317 8.78 1.90 -3.18
N HIS A 318 7.71 1.12 -3.11
CA HIS A 318 7.67 -0.22 -3.68
C HIS A 318 6.24 -0.72 -3.91
N ASN A 319 6.09 -1.68 -4.81
CA ASN A 319 4.91 -2.54 -4.87
C ASN A 319 5.09 -3.66 -3.84
N GLN A 320 4.09 -3.83 -2.97
CA GLN A 320 4.11 -4.83 -1.90
C GLN A 320 3.96 -6.24 -2.48
N THR A 321 4.56 -7.22 -1.83
CA THR A 321 4.34 -8.64 -2.12
C THR A 321 3.55 -9.29 -0.99
N LEU A 322 2.77 -10.29 -1.34
CA LEU A 322 2.06 -11.16 -0.39
C LEU A 322 2.93 -12.37 -0.05
N ALA A 323 2.89 -12.79 1.19
CA ALA A 323 3.46 -14.05 1.62
C ALA A 323 2.45 -14.80 2.48
N PHE A 324 2.08 -16.01 2.07
CA PHE A 324 1.19 -16.92 2.79
C PHE A 324 1.97 -18.15 3.22
N ALA A 325 2.09 -18.37 4.52
CA ALA A 325 2.71 -19.57 5.07
C ALA A 325 1.66 -20.60 5.43
N MET A 326 1.94 -21.87 5.16
CA MET A 326 0.97 -22.96 5.34
C MET A 326 1.63 -24.30 5.52
N LYS A 327 0.88 -25.28 6.00
CA LYS A 327 1.27 -26.69 5.93
C LYS A 327 1.51 -27.11 4.46
N ALA A 328 2.49 -27.96 4.23
CA ALA A 328 2.93 -28.33 2.89
C ALA A 328 1.89 -29.09 2.05
N ASP A 329 0.91 -29.71 2.71
CA ASP A 329 -0.21 -30.42 2.09
C ASP A 329 -1.37 -29.51 1.66
N LEU A 330 -1.36 -28.25 2.10
CA LEU A 330 -2.31 -27.25 1.62
C LEU A 330 -1.86 -26.64 0.30
N ASP A 331 -2.81 -26.34 -0.58
CA ASP A 331 -2.58 -25.59 -1.81
C ASP A 331 -3.48 -24.35 -1.84
N ILE A 332 -2.91 -23.20 -1.42
CA ILE A 332 -3.59 -21.91 -1.37
C ILE A 332 -2.88 -20.97 -2.34
N ILE A 333 -3.64 -20.38 -3.23
CA ILE A 333 -3.15 -19.44 -4.24
C ILE A 333 -3.18 -18.03 -3.67
N THR A 334 -2.07 -17.30 -3.80
CA THR A 334 -2.04 -15.86 -3.54
C THR A 334 -2.85 -15.12 -4.62
N HIS A 335 -3.73 -14.22 -4.20
CA HIS A 335 -4.46 -13.34 -5.11
C HIS A 335 -4.00 -11.90 -4.89
N PRO A 336 -3.74 -11.11 -5.94
CA PRO A 336 -3.20 -9.76 -5.78
C PRO A 336 -4.02 -8.83 -4.87
N ASP A 337 -5.33 -9.04 -4.75
CA ASP A 337 -6.18 -8.26 -3.83
C ASP A 337 -6.02 -8.64 -2.35
N ASN A 338 -5.07 -9.52 -2.04
CA ASN A 338 -4.88 -10.06 -0.68
C ASN A 338 -6.15 -10.73 -0.11
N GLN A 339 -6.97 -11.29 -1.00
CA GLN A 339 -8.16 -12.03 -0.60
C GLN A 339 -7.89 -13.53 -0.63
N VAL A 340 -8.32 -14.18 0.43
CA VAL A 340 -8.24 -15.63 0.55
C VAL A 340 -9.53 -16.24 0.04
N PHE A 341 -9.51 -16.75 -1.20
CA PHE A 341 -10.66 -17.40 -1.81
C PHE A 341 -10.80 -18.83 -1.30
N MET A 342 -11.58 -19.02 -0.25
CA MET A 342 -11.74 -20.31 0.44
C MET A 342 -12.20 -21.45 -0.46
N LYS A 343 -12.97 -21.16 -1.53
CA LYS A 343 -13.38 -22.15 -2.53
C LYS A 343 -12.20 -22.72 -3.34
N MET A 344 -11.04 -22.05 -3.30
CA MET A 344 -9.81 -22.47 -3.97
C MET A 344 -8.85 -23.22 -3.04
N PHE A 345 -9.25 -23.44 -1.78
CA PHE A 345 -8.44 -24.22 -0.86
C PHE A 345 -8.55 -25.70 -1.25
N GLY A 346 -7.41 -26.26 -1.63
CA GLY A 346 -7.26 -27.68 -1.94
C GLY A 346 -6.17 -28.27 -1.06
N GLY A 347 -6.29 -29.56 -0.74
CA GLY A 347 -5.15 -30.38 -0.37
C GLY A 347 -4.42 -30.76 -1.65
N LYS A 348 -3.09 -30.83 -1.64
CA LYS A 348 -2.35 -31.49 -2.72
C LYS A 348 -2.86 -32.91 -2.84
N LYS A 349 -3.30 -33.30 -4.04
CA LYS A 349 -3.63 -34.67 -4.36
C LYS A 349 -2.39 -35.55 -4.36
#